data_ee3dd7cc62c16ef77bc9f9e4b0f909a5
#
_entry.id   ee3dd7cc62c16ef77bc9f9e4b0f909a5
#
_cell.length_a   1.000
_cell.length_b   1.000
_cell.length_c   1.000
_cell.angle_alpha   90.00
_cell.angle_beta   90.00
_cell.angle_gamma   90.00
#
_symmetry.space_group_name_H-M   'P 1'
#
loop_
_entity.id
_entity.type
_entity.pdbx_description
1 polymer ?
#
loop_
_entity_poly.entity_id
_entity_poly.type
_entity_poly.pdbx_seq_one_letter_code
_entity_poly.pdbx_strand_id
1 'polypeptide(L)'
;MHVGEVMTADVANGEGMRVSVFVSGCRNHCKGCFQPQTWDFNYGREYTPEIEQFIIDELSKSYYDGITILGGDPMEPENQEPVLRLLRRIKKELPDKNVWAYTGYVYDRDLVPGGKRFVDGVTRELLESIDILIDGRFVEELKNLMLNFRGSGNQRIIKMKETLETGKVVLSELNN
;
A
#
# COMPACT_ATOMS: atom_id res chain seq x y z
N MET A 1 -9.37 -6.69 -9.94
CA MET A 1 -9.08 -6.47 -8.50
C MET A 1 -10.38 -6.49 -7.71
N HIS A 2 -10.37 -7.03 -6.51
CA HIS A 2 -11.44 -6.90 -5.52
C HIS A 2 -10.97 -6.02 -4.36
N VAL A 3 -11.92 -5.46 -3.63
CA VAL A 3 -11.70 -4.64 -2.44
C VAL A 3 -12.48 -5.23 -1.29
N GLY A 4 -11.77 -5.61 -0.23
CA GLY A 4 -12.38 -6.13 0.99
C GLY A 4 -13.12 -5.04 1.76
N GLU A 5 -12.49 -3.86 1.87
CA GLU A 5 -13.04 -2.72 2.60
C GLU A 5 -12.44 -1.40 2.11
N VAL A 6 -13.22 -0.33 2.22
CA VAL A 6 -12.74 1.06 2.18
C VAL A 6 -13.06 1.68 3.54
N MET A 7 -12.03 1.88 4.35
CA MET A 7 -12.15 2.46 5.69
C MET A 7 -11.94 3.96 5.62
N THR A 8 -12.90 4.72 6.11
CA THR A 8 -12.82 6.17 6.22
C THR A 8 -12.36 6.58 7.63
N ALA A 9 -11.78 7.77 7.76
CA ALA A 9 -11.28 8.32 9.03
C ALA A 9 -10.32 7.38 9.79
N ASP A 10 -9.43 6.72 9.05
CA ASP A 10 -8.41 5.83 9.62
C ASP A 10 -7.20 6.63 10.09
N VAL A 11 -6.73 6.34 11.31
CA VAL A 11 -5.52 6.93 11.92
C VAL A 11 -4.49 5.87 12.30
N ALA A 12 -4.75 4.59 11.98
CA ALA A 12 -3.88 3.48 12.35
C ALA A 12 -2.88 3.08 11.26
N ASN A 13 -3.20 3.34 10.00
CA ASN A 13 -2.44 2.85 8.85
C ASN A 13 -1.63 3.94 8.14
N GLY A 14 -1.02 4.84 8.91
CA GLY A 14 -0.16 5.92 8.45
C GLY A 14 -0.37 7.21 9.23
N GLU A 15 0.46 8.21 8.99
CA GLU A 15 0.36 9.50 9.67
C GLU A 15 -0.87 10.29 9.20
N GLY A 16 -1.49 10.98 10.14
CA GLY A 16 -2.68 11.81 9.90
C GLY A 16 -3.96 11.00 9.70
N MET A 17 -5.01 11.66 9.24
CA MET A 17 -6.29 11.02 8.92
C MET A 17 -6.32 10.55 7.48
N ARG A 18 -6.71 9.31 7.25
CA ARG A 18 -6.55 8.64 5.96
C ARG A 18 -7.84 7.96 5.48
N VAL A 19 -7.93 7.81 4.18
CA VAL A 19 -8.81 6.80 3.57
C VAL A 19 -7.96 5.56 3.34
N SER A 20 -8.34 4.43 3.91
CA SER A 20 -7.59 3.16 3.77
C SER A 20 -8.36 2.18 2.90
N VAL A 21 -7.71 1.72 1.83
CA VAL A 21 -8.29 0.79 0.85
C VAL A 21 -7.66 -0.58 1.03
N PHE A 22 -8.46 -1.53 1.49
CA PHE A 22 -8.03 -2.92 1.68
C PHE A 22 -8.29 -3.73 0.40
N VAL A 23 -7.28 -3.87 -0.44
CA VAL A 23 -7.36 -4.71 -1.64
C VAL A 23 -7.39 -6.19 -1.29
N SER A 24 -7.88 -7.03 -2.17
CA SER A 24 -7.93 -8.48 -2.00
C SER A 24 -6.95 -9.17 -2.95
N GLY A 25 -6.45 -10.32 -2.49
CA GLY A 25 -5.42 -11.10 -3.15
C GLY A 25 -4.05 -10.91 -2.51
N CYS A 26 -3.52 -11.98 -1.91
CA CYS A 26 -2.17 -12.02 -1.35
C CYS A 26 -1.64 -13.45 -1.33
N ARG A 27 -0.49 -13.67 -1.94
CA ARG A 27 0.19 -14.97 -1.97
C ARG A 27 1.20 -15.16 -0.84
N ASN A 28 1.39 -14.17 0.02
CA ASN A 28 2.33 -14.26 1.14
C ASN A 28 1.84 -15.21 2.24
N HIS A 29 0.54 -15.25 2.53
CA HIS A 29 -0.08 -16.10 3.55
C HIS A 29 0.71 -16.10 4.87
N CYS A 30 1.01 -14.90 5.40
CA CYS A 30 1.80 -14.76 6.63
C CYS A 30 1.09 -15.39 7.82
N LYS A 31 1.81 -16.19 8.61
CA LYS A 31 1.31 -16.70 9.88
C LYS A 31 0.96 -15.52 10.79
N GLY A 32 -0.22 -15.54 11.41
CA GLY A 32 -0.70 -14.44 12.25
C GLY A 32 -1.12 -13.17 11.50
N CYS A 33 -1.39 -13.27 10.17
CA CYS A 33 -1.88 -12.15 9.38
C CYS A 33 -3.14 -11.53 10.00
N PHE A 34 -3.21 -10.19 10.04
CA PHE A 34 -4.37 -9.47 10.58
C PHE A 34 -5.62 -9.54 9.69
N GLN A 35 -5.43 -9.80 8.38
CA GLN A 35 -6.50 -9.81 7.38
C GLN A 35 -6.45 -11.09 6.51
N PRO A 36 -6.50 -12.29 7.09
CA PRO A 36 -6.34 -13.54 6.32
C PRO A 36 -7.44 -13.75 5.27
N GLN A 37 -8.61 -13.18 5.44
CA GLN A 37 -9.69 -13.23 4.46
C GLN A 37 -9.31 -12.54 3.13
N THR A 38 -8.43 -11.54 3.17
CA THR A 38 -7.95 -10.84 1.98
C THR A 38 -6.91 -11.62 1.17
N TRP A 39 -6.52 -12.83 1.58
CA TRP A 39 -5.67 -13.68 0.75
C TRP A 39 -6.39 -14.14 -0.51
N ASP A 40 -7.71 -14.36 -0.42
CA ASP A 40 -8.55 -14.69 -1.57
C ASP A 40 -8.69 -13.46 -2.49
N PHE A 41 -8.34 -13.63 -3.76
CA PHE A 41 -8.42 -12.57 -4.78
C PHE A 41 -9.85 -12.12 -5.07
N ASN A 42 -10.85 -12.92 -4.73
CA ASN A 42 -12.26 -12.64 -4.93
C ASN A 42 -12.97 -12.16 -3.64
N TYR A 43 -12.24 -11.99 -2.54
CA TYR A 43 -12.85 -11.53 -1.30
C TYR A 43 -13.36 -10.09 -1.43
N GLY A 44 -14.51 -9.82 -0.83
CA GLY A 44 -15.14 -8.50 -0.82
C GLY A 44 -15.93 -8.19 -2.10
N ARG A 45 -15.75 -7.01 -2.65
CA ARG A 45 -16.47 -6.51 -3.83
C ARG A 45 -15.55 -6.26 -4.99
N GLU A 46 -16.05 -6.47 -6.20
CA GLU A 46 -15.30 -6.07 -7.40
C GLU A 46 -15.03 -4.56 -7.37
N TYR A 47 -13.80 -4.17 -7.73
CA TYR A 47 -13.40 -2.76 -7.81
C TYR A 47 -14.00 -2.13 -9.07
N THR A 48 -15.03 -1.33 -8.88
CA THR A 48 -15.79 -0.68 -9.93
C THR A 48 -15.50 0.83 -9.99
N PRO A 49 -15.89 1.52 -11.09
CA PRO A 49 -15.80 2.99 -11.17
C PRO A 49 -16.55 3.72 -10.04
N GLU A 50 -17.63 3.14 -9.53
CA GLU A 50 -18.40 3.71 -8.43
C GLU A 50 -17.65 3.66 -7.11
N ILE A 51 -16.92 2.55 -6.84
CA ILE A 51 -16.03 2.44 -5.67
C ILE A 51 -14.87 3.43 -5.79
N GLU A 52 -14.28 3.52 -6.98
CA GLU A 52 -13.20 4.50 -7.24
C GLU A 52 -13.69 5.92 -7.01
N GLN A 53 -14.89 6.28 -7.52
CA GLN A 53 -15.46 7.59 -7.30
C GLN A 53 -15.74 7.86 -5.82
N PHE A 54 -16.27 6.89 -5.09
CA PHE A 54 -16.46 7.00 -3.64
C PHE A 54 -15.15 7.30 -2.91
N ILE A 55 -14.05 6.62 -3.26
CA ILE A 55 -12.73 6.87 -2.67
C ILE A 55 -12.27 8.32 -2.95
N ILE A 56 -12.43 8.80 -4.18
CA ILE A 56 -12.06 10.17 -4.57
C ILE A 56 -12.91 11.19 -3.81
N ASP A 57 -14.22 11.00 -3.73
CA ASP A 57 -15.13 11.91 -3.03
C ASP A 57 -14.81 11.99 -1.54
N GLU A 58 -14.56 10.83 -0.90
CA GLU A 58 -14.13 10.81 0.50
C GLU A 58 -12.79 11.53 0.67
N LEU A 59 -11.77 11.16 -0.10
CA LEU A 59 -10.43 11.71 0.03
C LEU A 59 -10.35 13.21 -0.27
N SER A 60 -11.29 13.75 -1.05
CA SER A 60 -11.36 15.19 -1.37
C SER A 60 -11.66 16.08 -0.17
N LYS A 61 -12.21 15.52 0.91
CA LYS A 61 -12.51 16.26 2.12
C LYS A 61 -11.23 16.78 2.77
N SER A 62 -11.24 18.02 3.26
CA SER A 62 -10.06 18.76 3.69
C SER A 62 -9.34 18.16 4.90
N TYR A 63 -10.03 17.37 5.71
CA TYR A 63 -9.45 16.76 6.91
C TYR A 63 -8.67 15.47 6.67
N TYR A 64 -8.68 14.92 5.45
CA TYR A 64 -7.81 13.80 5.11
C TYR A 64 -6.42 14.27 4.68
N ASP A 65 -5.39 13.66 5.22
CA ASP A 65 -4.00 13.90 4.83
C ASP A 65 -3.59 13.06 3.60
N GLY A 66 -4.21 11.90 3.43
CA GLY A 66 -3.87 11.02 2.32
C GLY A 66 -4.65 9.71 2.28
N ILE A 67 -4.16 8.84 1.41
CA ILE A 67 -4.68 7.49 1.20
C ILE A 67 -3.65 6.43 1.62
N THR A 68 -4.13 5.30 2.13
CA THR A 68 -3.31 4.11 2.37
C THR A 68 -3.87 2.92 1.59
N ILE A 69 -3.02 2.26 0.82
CA ILE A 69 -3.36 1.03 0.09
C ILE A 69 -2.73 -0.16 0.81
N LEU A 70 -3.55 -1.09 1.26
CA LEU A 70 -3.15 -2.25 2.04
C LEU A 70 -4.17 -3.39 1.87
N GLY A 71 -4.25 -4.32 2.83
CA GLY A 71 -5.24 -5.41 2.89
C GLY A 71 -4.61 -6.73 2.50
N GLY A 72 -4.90 -7.25 1.32
CA GLY A 72 -4.16 -8.34 0.69
C GLY A 72 -2.74 -7.88 0.36
N ASP A 73 -2.44 -7.73 -0.92
CA ASP A 73 -1.16 -7.07 -1.30
C ASP A 73 -1.35 -6.26 -2.58
N PRO A 74 -1.16 -4.94 -2.55
CA PRO A 74 -1.28 -4.09 -3.74
C PRO A 74 -0.21 -4.38 -4.80
N MET A 75 0.89 -5.04 -4.43
CA MET A 75 1.98 -5.41 -5.34
C MET A 75 1.78 -6.80 -5.98
N GLU A 76 0.67 -7.48 -5.72
CA GLU A 76 0.31 -8.63 -6.55
C GLU A 76 0.05 -8.15 -7.99
N PRO A 77 0.53 -8.86 -9.03
CA PRO A 77 0.40 -8.40 -10.42
C PRO A 77 -1.01 -8.03 -10.84
N GLU A 78 -2.01 -8.77 -10.33
CA GLU A 78 -3.43 -8.54 -10.61
C GLU A 78 -3.97 -7.25 -9.99
N ASN A 79 -3.31 -6.73 -8.95
CA ASN A 79 -3.72 -5.53 -8.22
C ASN A 79 -3.00 -4.28 -8.72
N GLN A 80 -1.78 -4.41 -9.27
CA GLN A 80 -0.94 -3.25 -9.58
C GLN A 80 -1.58 -2.25 -10.55
N GLU A 81 -2.12 -2.71 -11.68
CA GLU A 81 -2.71 -1.81 -12.68
C GLU A 81 -3.97 -1.09 -12.16
N PRO A 82 -4.93 -1.76 -11.52
CA PRO A 82 -6.07 -1.06 -10.90
C PRO A 82 -5.65 -0.05 -9.82
N VAL A 83 -4.66 -0.39 -8.97
CA VAL A 83 -4.13 0.54 -7.97
C VAL A 83 -3.45 1.72 -8.65
N LEU A 84 -2.60 1.49 -9.65
CA LEU A 84 -1.94 2.56 -10.40
C LEU A 84 -2.95 3.52 -11.04
N ARG A 85 -4.05 3.00 -11.61
CA ARG A 85 -5.12 3.83 -12.17
C ARG A 85 -5.73 4.76 -11.11
N LEU A 86 -6.01 4.23 -9.93
CA LEU A 86 -6.51 5.04 -8.80
C LEU A 86 -5.48 6.12 -8.40
N LEU A 87 -4.21 5.75 -8.26
CA LEU A 87 -3.18 6.72 -7.85
C LEU A 87 -2.91 7.79 -8.90
N ARG A 88 -2.94 7.47 -10.19
CA ARG A 88 -2.90 8.46 -11.28
C ARG A 88 -4.02 9.49 -11.15
N ARG A 89 -5.21 9.01 -10.84
CA ARG A 89 -6.38 9.87 -10.64
C ARG A 89 -6.21 10.75 -9.42
N ILE A 90 -5.77 10.21 -8.31
CA ILE A 90 -5.50 10.97 -7.07
C ILE A 90 -4.45 12.06 -7.33
N LYS A 91 -3.33 11.73 -7.96
CA LYS A 91 -2.27 12.72 -8.28
C LYS A 91 -2.79 13.85 -9.17
N LYS A 92 -3.71 13.56 -10.07
CA LYS A 92 -4.30 14.56 -10.97
C LYS A 92 -5.34 15.45 -10.27
N GLU A 93 -6.23 14.87 -9.49
CA GLU A 93 -7.40 15.55 -8.93
C GLU A 93 -7.13 16.09 -7.51
N LEU A 94 -6.26 15.43 -6.75
CA LEU A 94 -5.99 15.70 -5.34
C LEU A 94 -4.46 15.69 -5.07
N PRO A 95 -3.68 16.56 -5.72
CA PRO A 95 -2.20 16.50 -5.70
C PRO A 95 -1.58 16.70 -4.31
N ASP A 96 -2.32 17.30 -3.37
CA ASP A 96 -1.84 17.53 -2.00
C ASP A 96 -2.00 16.31 -1.08
N LYS A 97 -2.67 15.24 -1.54
CA LYS A 97 -2.86 14.03 -0.76
C LYS A 97 -1.68 13.08 -0.91
N ASN A 98 -1.06 12.72 0.23
CA ASN A 98 0.04 11.76 0.21
C ASN A 98 -0.47 10.31 0.11
N VAL A 99 0.38 9.42 -0.39
CA VAL A 99 0.08 8.03 -0.66
C VAL A 99 1.00 7.13 0.16
N TRP A 100 0.39 6.28 0.99
CA TRP A 100 1.07 5.19 1.69
C TRP A 100 0.63 3.85 1.11
N ALA A 101 1.54 2.88 1.09
CA ALA A 101 1.22 1.52 0.68
C ALA A 101 1.96 0.50 1.53
N TYR A 102 1.30 -0.64 1.75
CA TYR A 102 1.87 -1.79 2.45
C TYR A 102 2.04 -2.95 1.49
N THR A 103 3.15 -3.66 1.60
CA THR A 103 3.38 -4.90 0.85
C THR A 103 4.17 -5.90 1.69
N GLY A 104 3.86 -7.17 1.53
CA GLY A 104 4.67 -8.26 2.08
C GLY A 104 5.91 -8.56 1.24
N TYR A 105 6.08 -7.92 0.08
CA TYR A 105 7.27 -8.08 -0.77
C TYR A 105 8.36 -7.10 -0.34
N VAL A 106 9.62 -7.42 -0.68
CA VAL A 106 10.78 -6.59 -0.37
C VAL A 106 11.12 -5.74 -1.59
N TYR A 107 11.14 -4.41 -1.44
CA TYR A 107 11.29 -3.45 -2.53
C TYR A 107 12.50 -3.75 -3.43
N ASP A 108 13.70 -3.77 -2.85
CA ASP A 108 14.98 -3.90 -3.57
C ASP A 108 15.31 -5.33 -4.05
N ARG A 109 14.37 -6.26 -3.86
CA ARG A 109 14.47 -7.64 -4.34
C ARG A 109 13.33 -8.04 -5.26
N ASP A 110 12.09 -7.72 -4.84
CA ASP A 110 10.89 -8.26 -5.45
C ASP A 110 10.21 -7.29 -6.43
N LEU A 111 10.42 -5.96 -6.24
CA LEU A 111 9.72 -4.88 -6.95
C LEU A 111 10.63 -4.09 -7.91
N VAL A 112 11.87 -4.51 -8.06
CA VAL A 112 12.83 -3.95 -9.03
C VAL A 112 12.87 -4.78 -10.31
N PRO A 113 13.41 -4.26 -11.44
CA PRO A 113 13.52 -5.05 -12.68
C PRO A 113 14.14 -6.43 -12.44
N GLY A 114 13.46 -7.48 -12.91
CA GLY A 114 13.83 -8.88 -12.67
C GLY A 114 13.31 -9.46 -11.36
N GLY A 115 12.73 -8.68 -10.48
CA GLY A 115 12.08 -9.14 -9.25
C GLY A 115 10.77 -9.88 -9.54
N LYS A 116 10.38 -10.78 -8.63
CA LYS A 116 9.25 -11.71 -8.83
C LYS A 116 7.86 -11.03 -8.91
N ARG A 117 7.77 -9.75 -8.56
CA ARG A 117 6.52 -8.95 -8.60
C ARG A 117 6.65 -7.73 -9.49
N PHE A 118 7.78 -7.60 -10.18
CA PHE A 118 7.95 -6.52 -11.14
C PHE A 118 7.13 -6.79 -12.40
N VAL A 119 6.24 -5.87 -12.74
CA VAL A 119 5.43 -5.86 -13.97
C VAL A 119 5.93 -4.73 -14.83
N ASP A 120 6.48 -5.06 -16.01
CA ASP A 120 6.98 -4.06 -16.94
C ASP A 120 5.91 -3.03 -17.32
N GLY A 121 6.29 -1.75 -17.31
CA GLY A 121 5.40 -0.65 -17.64
C GLY A 121 4.41 -0.25 -16.51
N VAL A 122 4.37 -0.99 -15.41
CA VAL A 122 3.41 -0.75 -14.32
C VAL A 122 4.10 -0.49 -12.99
N THR A 123 4.92 -1.44 -12.49
CA THR A 123 5.46 -1.40 -11.12
C THR A 123 6.24 -0.12 -10.85
N ARG A 124 7.06 0.32 -11.81
CA ARG A 124 7.87 1.53 -11.63
C ARG A 124 7.01 2.77 -11.40
N GLU A 125 6.02 3.00 -12.25
CA GLU A 125 5.13 4.16 -12.13
C GLU A 125 4.26 4.07 -10.86
N LEU A 126 3.85 2.85 -10.48
CA LEU A 126 3.15 2.60 -9.24
C LEU A 126 4.00 3.03 -8.03
N LEU A 127 5.27 2.65 -7.98
CA LEU A 127 6.21 3.03 -6.93
C LEU A 127 6.51 4.54 -6.93
N GLU A 128 6.62 5.17 -8.09
CA GLU A 128 6.76 6.63 -8.25
C GLU A 128 5.52 7.39 -7.76
N SER A 129 4.38 6.70 -7.65
CA SER A 129 3.12 7.26 -7.16
C SER A 129 2.92 7.12 -5.66
N ILE A 130 3.82 6.44 -4.96
CA ILE A 130 3.78 6.19 -3.51
C ILE A 130 4.80 7.09 -2.82
N ASP A 131 4.41 7.75 -1.74
CA ASP A 131 5.32 8.55 -0.91
C ASP A 131 6.02 7.70 0.13
N ILE A 132 5.27 6.84 0.82
CA ILE A 132 5.78 5.91 1.85
C ILE A 132 5.36 4.49 1.52
N LEU A 133 6.34 3.59 1.44
CA LEU A 133 6.13 2.16 1.29
C LEU A 133 6.54 1.42 2.56
N ILE A 134 5.62 0.68 3.15
CA ILE A 134 5.94 -0.29 4.21
C ILE A 134 6.11 -1.64 3.55
N ASP A 135 7.34 -2.15 3.54
CA ASP A 135 7.70 -3.38 2.85
C ASP A 135 8.12 -4.51 3.81
N GLY A 136 8.04 -5.74 3.30
CA GLY A 136 8.43 -6.94 4.03
C GLY A 136 7.26 -7.70 4.66
N ARG A 137 7.37 -9.02 4.64
CA ARG A 137 6.36 -9.92 5.21
C ARG A 137 6.20 -9.68 6.71
N PHE A 138 4.96 -9.77 7.18
CA PHE A 138 4.74 -9.92 8.61
C PHE A 138 5.33 -11.24 9.12
N VAL A 139 6.11 -11.15 10.18
CA VAL A 139 6.75 -12.29 10.86
C VAL A 139 6.26 -12.31 12.30
N GLU A 140 5.46 -13.31 12.66
CA GLU A 140 4.78 -13.39 13.97
C GLU A 140 5.77 -13.39 15.13
N GLU A 141 6.91 -14.05 14.95
CA GLU A 141 7.98 -14.13 15.95
C GLU A 141 8.67 -12.79 16.22
N LEU A 142 8.55 -11.84 15.29
CA LEU A 142 9.08 -10.47 15.37
C LEU A 142 7.99 -9.42 15.63
N LYS A 143 6.76 -9.88 15.95
CA LYS A 143 5.64 -8.99 16.27
C LYS A 143 5.99 -8.07 17.43
N ASN A 144 5.76 -6.76 17.24
CA ASN A 144 5.97 -5.78 18.30
C ASN A 144 4.96 -4.63 18.14
N LEU A 145 4.12 -4.44 19.15
CA LEU A 145 3.07 -3.42 19.16
C LEU A 145 3.59 -1.99 19.42
N MET A 146 4.87 -1.84 19.76
CA MET A 146 5.51 -0.53 19.97
C MET A 146 6.11 0.06 18.66
N LEU A 147 6.06 -0.68 17.58
CA LEU A 147 6.54 -0.20 16.27
C LEU A 147 5.53 0.76 15.64
N ASN A 148 6.03 1.86 15.08
CA ASN A 148 5.21 2.77 14.28
C ASN A 148 4.76 2.06 13.00
N PHE A 149 3.47 2.02 12.71
CA PHE A 149 2.86 1.59 11.45
C PHE A 149 3.34 0.24 10.89
N ARG A 150 4.00 -0.59 11.69
CA ARG A 150 4.54 -1.91 11.30
C ARG A 150 4.06 -2.98 12.28
N GLY A 151 3.83 -4.17 11.75
CA GLY A 151 3.43 -5.31 12.59
C GLY A 151 4.60 -6.10 13.19
N SER A 152 5.76 -6.09 12.52
CA SER A 152 6.94 -6.87 12.92
C SER A 152 8.25 -6.14 12.61
N GLY A 153 9.29 -6.41 13.40
CA GLY A 153 10.54 -5.66 13.39
C GLY A 153 11.38 -5.75 12.10
N ASN A 154 11.08 -6.74 11.25
CA ASN A 154 11.74 -6.89 9.95
C ASN A 154 11.18 -6.00 8.84
N GLN A 155 9.99 -5.42 9.04
CA GLN A 155 9.37 -4.53 8.07
C GLN A 155 10.06 -3.16 8.08
N ARG A 156 10.09 -2.50 6.91
CA ARG A 156 10.76 -1.22 6.72
C ARG A 156 9.74 -0.16 6.28
N ILE A 157 9.89 1.07 6.77
CA ILE A 157 9.16 2.24 6.29
C ILE A 157 10.12 3.02 5.38
N ILE A 158 9.83 3.04 4.09
CA ILE A 158 10.71 3.53 3.03
C ILE A 158 10.15 4.82 2.46
N LYS A 159 10.99 5.86 2.36
CA LYS A 159 10.70 7.10 1.62
C LYS A 159 10.93 6.84 0.14
N MET A 160 9.85 6.73 -0.63
CA MET A 160 9.95 6.28 -2.01
C MET A 160 10.61 7.29 -2.94
N LYS A 161 10.30 8.57 -2.78
CA LYS A 161 10.89 9.62 -3.62
C LYS A 161 12.43 9.61 -3.51
N GLU A 162 12.95 9.70 -2.30
CA GLU A 162 14.40 9.70 -2.04
C GLU A 162 15.06 8.38 -2.45
N THR A 163 14.36 7.27 -2.26
CA THR A 163 14.83 5.94 -2.68
C THR A 163 14.99 5.85 -4.19
N LEU A 164 14.01 6.34 -4.96
CA LEU A 164 14.04 6.34 -6.42
C LEU A 164 15.08 7.31 -6.98
N GLU A 165 15.24 8.49 -6.36
CA GLU A 165 16.22 9.49 -6.75
C GLU A 165 17.67 9.02 -6.51
N THR A 166 17.92 8.35 -5.39
CA THR A 166 19.28 7.90 -5.01
C THR A 166 19.64 6.52 -5.53
N GLY A 167 18.64 5.71 -5.93
CA GLY A 167 18.81 4.29 -6.27
C GLY A 167 19.15 3.40 -5.07
N LYS A 168 19.00 3.89 -3.85
CA LYS A 168 19.23 3.16 -2.60
C LYS A 168 18.05 3.32 -1.67
N VAL A 169 17.72 2.28 -0.90
CA VAL A 169 16.65 2.35 0.10
C VAL A 169 16.94 3.44 1.13
N VAL A 170 16.07 4.42 1.20
CA VAL A 170 16.08 5.50 2.21
C VAL A 170 14.97 5.24 3.20
N LEU A 171 15.35 4.96 4.45
CA LEU A 171 14.39 4.69 5.51
C LEU A 171 13.82 5.99 6.08
N SER A 172 12.54 5.94 6.46
CA SER A 172 11.90 7.02 7.22
C SER A 172 12.42 7.04 8.67
N GLU A 173 12.38 8.20 9.30
CA GLU A 173 12.65 8.40 10.73
C GLU A 173 11.67 7.62 11.63
N LEU A 174 10.56 7.15 11.08
CA LEU A 174 9.59 6.30 11.76
C LEU A 174 10.08 4.83 11.98
N ASN A 175 11.26 4.47 11.44
CA ASN A 175 11.87 3.13 11.61
C ASN A 175 12.60 2.97 12.96
N ASN A 176 12.10 3.47 14.01
CA ASN A 176 12.65 3.33 15.37
C ASN A 176 12.34 1.96 15.99
#